data_86942b7f730d920e2f0fdfc5a5788460
#
_entry.id   86942b7f730d920e2f0fdfc5a5788460
#
_cell.length_a   1.000
_cell.length_b   1.000
_cell.length_c   1.000
_cell.angle_alpha   90.00
_cell.angle_beta   90.00
_cell.angle_gamma   90.00
#
_symmetry.space_group_name_H-M   'P 1'
#
loop_
_entity.id
_entity.type
_entity.pdbx_description
1 polymer ?
#
loop_
_entity_poly.entity_id
_entity_poly.type
_entity_poly.pdbx_seq_one_letter_code
_entity_poly.pdbx_strand_id
1 'polypeptide(L)'
;ILPADGIDPQAAALIEPFAISSHAVRRAAIAPGEQVLVVGAGPIGLGAAAIAKADGAQVVVADTSPARREHVATRLELPVLDPSAEDFDAQLRAQFGGSLAQKVIDATGNQHAMNNTVNLIRHGGTVVFVGLFKGELQFSDPEFHKKETTMMGSRNATPEDFAKVGLLMAEGKITAT
;
A
#
# COMPACT_ATOMS: atom_id res chain seq x y z
N ILE A 1 -11.35 17.65 15.66
CA ILE A 1 -12.61 17.46 14.92
C ILE A 1 -12.41 18.23 13.62
N LEU A 2 -12.32 17.52 12.50
CA LEU A 2 -12.34 18.17 11.19
C LEU A 2 -13.80 18.59 10.90
N PRO A 3 -14.04 19.79 10.38
CA PRO A 3 -15.37 20.16 9.95
C PRO A 3 -15.80 19.23 8.82
N ALA A 4 -16.86 18.47 9.06
CA ALA A 4 -17.44 17.56 8.06
C ALA A 4 -18.53 18.26 7.22
N ASP A 5 -18.60 19.60 7.26
CA ASP A 5 -19.57 20.38 6.56
C ASP A 5 -19.38 20.21 5.04
N GLY A 6 -20.35 19.55 4.39
CA GLY A 6 -20.34 19.29 2.95
C GLY A 6 -19.74 17.94 2.51
N ILE A 7 -19.30 17.09 3.42
CA ILE A 7 -18.85 15.72 3.10
C ILE A 7 -20.04 14.76 3.23
N ASP A 8 -20.26 13.96 2.18
CA ASP A 8 -21.24 12.87 2.24
C ASP A 8 -20.99 11.95 3.43
N PRO A 9 -22.02 11.54 4.22
CA PRO A 9 -21.84 10.67 5.38
C PRO A 9 -21.12 9.34 5.08
N GLN A 10 -21.29 8.77 3.88
CA GLN A 10 -20.58 7.56 3.48
C GLN A 10 -19.08 7.85 3.25
N ALA A 11 -18.77 8.99 2.64
CA ALA A 11 -17.39 9.44 2.48
C ALA A 11 -16.75 9.75 3.84
N ALA A 12 -17.49 10.35 4.76
CA ALA A 12 -17.01 10.63 6.13
C ALA A 12 -16.61 9.36 6.90
N ALA A 13 -17.34 8.26 6.72
CA ALA A 13 -17.02 6.97 7.33
C ALA A 13 -15.68 6.37 6.85
N LEU A 14 -15.22 6.75 5.66
CA LEU A 14 -13.97 6.26 5.09
C LEU A 14 -12.76 7.14 5.42
N ILE A 15 -12.96 8.30 6.03
CA ILE A 15 -11.85 9.20 6.39
C ILE A 15 -10.88 8.51 7.35
N GLU A 16 -11.36 7.76 8.35
CA GLU A 16 -10.49 7.07 9.30
C GLU A 16 -9.64 5.97 8.64
N PRO A 17 -10.20 5.00 7.88
CA PRO A 17 -9.41 4.02 7.13
C PRO A 17 -8.40 4.67 6.18
N PHE A 18 -8.80 5.71 5.47
CA PHE A 18 -7.89 6.45 4.60
C PHE A 18 -6.80 7.20 5.37
N ALA A 19 -7.08 7.72 6.57
CA ALA A 19 -6.07 8.36 7.40
C ALA A 19 -5.02 7.34 7.88
N ILE A 20 -5.42 6.11 8.23
CA ILE A 20 -4.50 5.00 8.55
C ILE A 20 -3.63 4.66 7.32
N SER A 21 -4.23 4.61 6.13
CA SER A 21 -3.53 4.39 4.87
C SER A 21 -2.55 5.52 4.56
N SER A 22 -2.97 6.77 4.75
CA SER A 22 -2.13 7.96 4.59
C SER A 22 -0.92 7.94 5.52
N HIS A 23 -1.13 7.52 6.77
CA HIS A 23 -0.04 7.37 7.73
C HIS A 23 1.01 6.35 7.24
N ALA A 24 0.58 5.21 6.71
CA ALA A 24 1.49 4.20 6.16
C ALA A 24 2.28 4.73 4.95
N VAL A 25 1.61 5.42 4.03
CA VAL A 25 2.25 6.07 2.86
C VAL A 25 3.30 7.10 3.30
N ARG A 26 2.96 7.94 4.28
CA ARG A 26 3.89 8.92 4.84
C ARG A 26 5.07 8.27 5.55
N ARG A 27 4.85 7.19 6.33
CA ARG A 27 5.94 6.42 6.96
C ARG A 27 6.87 5.79 5.94
N ALA A 28 6.35 5.34 4.81
CA ALA A 28 7.17 4.83 3.71
C ALA A 28 8.00 5.92 3.03
N ALA A 29 7.73 7.21 3.32
CA ALA A 29 8.37 8.36 2.69
C ALA A 29 8.35 8.24 1.15
N ILE A 30 7.17 7.96 0.59
CA ILE A 30 7.00 7.78 -0.85
C ILE A 30 7.16 9.13 -1.55
N ALA A 31 8.03 9.17 -2.58
CA ALA A 31 8.23 10.31 -3.44
C ALA A 31 7.58 10.09 -4.83
N PRO A 32 7.25 11.16 -5.56
CA PRO A 32 6.75 11.06 -6.93
C PRO A 32 7.70 10.25 -7.82
N GLY A 33 7.14 9.34 -8.62
CA GLY A 33 7.88 8.45 -9.52
C GLY A 33 8.47 7.20 -8.87
N GLU A 34 8.41 7.05 -7.53
CA GLU A 34 8.86 5.83 -6.87
C GLU A 34 7.97 4.63 -7.18
N GLN A 35 8.57 3.46 -7.28
CA GLN A 35 7.93 2.18 -7.54
C GLN A 35 7.40 1.57 -6.24
N VAL A 36 6.09 1.50 -6.12
CA VAL A 36 5.38 1.08 -4.90
C VAL A 36 4.56 -0.16 -5.17
N LEU A 37 4.79 -1.21 -4.38
CA LEU A 37 3.94 -2.39 -4.32
C LEU A 37 3.06 -2.32 -3.07
N VAL A 38 1.75 -2.41 -3.25
CA VAL A 38 0.80 -2.59 -2.15
C VAL A 38 0.33 -4.04 -2.16
N VAL A 39 0.58 -4.76 -1.07
CA VAL A 39 0.16 -6.16 -0.89
C VAL A 39 -1.10 -6.19 -0.03
N GLY A 40 -2.18 -6.71 -0.61
CA GLY A 40 -3.52 -6.72 -0.02
C GLY A 40 -4.39 -5.54 -0.49
N ALA A 41 -5.49 -5.85 -1.16
CA ALA A 41 -6.48 -4.90 -1.67
C ALA A 41 -7.74 -4.84 -0.78
N GLY A 42 -7.58 -4.96 0.53
CA GLY A 42 -8.60 -4.61 1.52
C GLY A 42 -8.74 -3.08 1.65
N PRO A 43 -9.65 -2.57 2.51
CA PRO A 43 -9.90 -1.13 2.61
C PRO A 43 -8.64 -0.29 2.87
N ILE A 44 -7.74 -0.78 3.73
CA ILE A 44 -6.48 -0.09 4.03
C ILE A 44 -5.52 -0.11 2.85
N GLY A 45 -5.38 -1.27 2.17
CA GLY A 45 -4.50 -1.38 0.99
C GLY A 45 -5.01 -0.56 -0.19
N LEU A 46 -6.32 -0.55 -0.43
CA LEU A 46 -6.94 0.32 -1.45
C LEU A 46 -6.68 1.80 -1.17
N GLY A 47 -6.87 2.22 0.09
CA GLY A 47 -6.56 3.58 0.51
C GLY A 47 -5.09 3.93 0.31
N ALA A 48 -4.17 3.04 0.68
CA ALA A 48 -2.74 3.25 0.50
C ALA A 48 -2.36 3.36 -0.99
N ALA A 49 -2.93 2.50 -1.84
CA ALA A 49 -2.71 2.53 -3.28
C ALA A 49 -3.23 3.82 -3.92
N ALA A 50 -4.45 4.24 -3.55
CA ALA A 50 -5.06 5.47 -4.06
C ALA A 50 -4.24 6.71 -3.65
N ILE A 51 -3.81 6.79 -2.39
CA ILE A 51 -3.02 7.92 -1.87
C ILE A 51 -1.63 7.93 -2.51
N ALA A 52 -0.94 6.80 -2.61
CA ALA A 52 0.35 6.72 -3.27
C ALA A 52 0.28 7.11 -4.75
N LYS A 53 -0.79 6.71 -5.46
CA LYS A 53 -1.08 7.16 -6.84
C LYS A 53 -1.28 8.68 -6.89
N ALA A 54 -2.07 9.23 -5.97
CA ALA A 54 -2.31 10.69 -5.89
C ALA A 54 -1.03 11.48 -5.58
N ASP A 55 -0.08 10.89 -4.86
CA ASP A 55 1.25 11.45 -4.59
C ASP A 55 2.22 11.28 -5.78
N GLY A 56 1.79 10.68 -6.89
CA GLY A 56 2.56 10.55 -8.12
C GLY A 56 3.47 9.32 -8.19
N ALA A 57 3.29 8.33 -7.33
CA ALA A 57 4.04 7.08 -7.38
C ALA A 57 3.58 6.17 -8.52
N GLN A 58 4.48 5.27 -8.96
CA GLN A 58 4.15 4.13 -9.82
C GLN A 58 3.66 2.98 -8.94
N VAL A 59 2.36 2.78 -8.86
CA VAL A 59 1.75 1.82 -7.94
C VAL A 59 1.35 0.55 -8.67
N VAL A 60 1.70 -0.59 -8.08
CA VAL A 60 1.18 -1.92 -8.41
C VAL A 60 0.52 -2.49 -7.18
N VAL A 61 -0.62 -3.15 -7.34
CA VAL A 61 -1.32 -3.81 -6.22
C VAL A 61 -1.26 -5.33 -6.40
N ALA A 62 -1.13 -6.07 -5.32
CA ALA A 62 -1.19 -7.54 -5.33
C ALA A 62 -2.27 -8.03 -4.36
N ASP A 63 -3.18 -8.88 -4.84
CA ASP A 63 -4.19 -9.55 -4.00
C ASP A 63 -4.56 -10.91 -4.60
N THR A 64 -4.80 -11.92 -3.74
CA THR A 64 -5.20 -13.26 -4.18
C THR A 64 -6.66 -13.33 -4.64
N SER A 65 -7.52 -12.41 -4.22
CA SER A 65 -8.94 -12.37 -4.58
C SER A 65 -9.16 -11.80 -5.98
N PRO A 66 -9.73 -12.57 -6.93
CA PRO A 66 -10.04 -12.05 -8.27
C PRO A 66 -10.99 -10.84 -8.23
N ALA A 67 -11.99 -10.87 -7.34
CA ALA A 67 -12.95 -9.77 -7.22
C ALA A 67 -12.28 -8.46 -6.74
N ARG A 68 -11.31 -8.55 -5.81
CA ARG A 68 -10.54 -7.38 -5.37
C ARG A 68 -9.61 -6.88 -6.46
N ARG A 69 -8.99 -7.79 -7.21
CA ARG A 69 -8.16 -7.39 -8.36
C ARG A 69 -8.97 -6.66 -9.42
N GLU A 70 -10.16 -7.16 -9.74
CA GLU A 70 -11.09 -6.48 -10.67
C GLU A 70 -11.47 -5.09 -10.16
N HIS A 71 -11.77 -4.96 -8.87
CA HIS A 71 -12.09 -3.67 -8.25
C HIS A 71 -10.91 -2.67 -8.38
N VAL A 72 -9.68 -3.10 -8.09
CA VAL A 72 -8.47 -2.27 -8.26
C VAL A 72 -8.32 -1.82 -9.72
N ALA A 73 -8.42 -2.75 -10.67
CA ALA A 73 -8.24 -2.45 -12.08
C ALA A 73 -9.29 -1.47 -12.60
N THR A 74 -10.55 -1.61 -12.16
CA THR A 74 -11.67 -0.80 -12.67
C THR A 74 -11.85 0.53 -11.94
N ARG A 75 -11.59 0.57 -10.62
CA ARG A 75 -11.86 1.76 -9.81
C ARG A 75 -10.62 2.64 -9.59
N LEU A 76 -9.47 2.01 -9.43
CA LEU A 76 -8.22 2.75 -9.25
C LEU A 76 -7.41 2.86 -10.56
N GLU A 77 -7.78 2.09 -11.60
CA GLU A 77 -7.05 2.05 -12.86
C GLU A 77 -5.54 1.82 -12.63
N LEU A 78 -5.24 0.86 -11.75
CA LEU A 78 -3.87 0.48 -11.39
C LEU A 78 -3.56 -0.92 -11.90
N PRO A 79 -2.30 -1.20 -12.26
CA PRO A 79 -1.82 -2.56 -12.47
C PRO A 79 -2.06 -3.40 -11.21
N VAL A 80 -2.59 -4.61 -11.41
CA VAL A 80 -2.86 -5.53 -10.31
C VAL A 80 -2.41 -6.94 -10.67
N LEU A 81 -1.81 -7.63 -9.70
CA LEU A 81 -1.21 -8.94 -9.89
C LEU A 81 -1.79 -9.95 -8.89
N ASP A 82 -1.75 -11.22 -9.28
CA ASP A 82 -2.05 -12.36 -8.40
C ASP A 82 -0.74 -12.84 -7.74
N PRO A 83 -0.54 -12.64 -6.42
CA PRO A 83 0.68 -13.09 -5.77
C PRO A 83 0.80 -14.62 -5.63
N SER A 84 -0.24 -15.38 -6.00
CA SER A 84 -0.21 -16.83 -6.06
C SER A 84 0.17 -17.39 -7.44
N ALA A 85 0.32 -16.54 -8.44
CA ALA A 85 0.76 -16.97 -9.78
C ALA A 85 2.23 -17.44 -9.75
N GLU A 86 2.54 -18.51 -10.49
CA GLU A 86 3.91 -19.05 -10.56
C GLU A 86 4.94 -18.04 -11.09
N ASP A 87 4.51 -17.15 -11.97
CA ASP A 87 5.34 -16.12 -12.60
C ASP A 87 5.19 -14.74 -11.95
N PHE A 88 4.65 -14.65 -10.73
CA PHE A 88 4.40 -13.39 -10.04
C PHE A 88 5.63 -12.47 -9.96
N ASP A 89 6.81 -13.00 -9.64
CA ASP A 89 8.05 -12.21 -9.58
C ASP A 89 8.39 -11.61 -10.95
N ALA A 90 8.25 -12.38 -12.03
CA ALA A 90 8.49 -11.90 -13.39
C ALA A 90 7.48 -10.82 -13.80
N GLN A 91 6.20 -11.00 -13.46
CA GLN A 91 5.16 -10.01 -13.71
C GLN A 91 5.42 -8.71 -12.94
N LEU A 92 5.80 -8.82 -11.65
CA LEU A 92 6.11 -7.65 -10.81
C LEU A 92 7.30 -6.86 -11.38
N ARG A 93 8.37 -7.57 -11.75
CA ARG A 93 9.54 -6.92 -12.39
C ARG A 93 9.18 -6.25 -13.70
N ALA A 94 8.33 -6.86 -14.51
CA ALA A 94 7.88 -6.26 -15.77
C ALA A 94 7.16 -4.91 -15.54
N GLN A 95 6.40 -4.77 -14.44
CA GLN A 95 5.76 -3.51 -14.07
C GLN A 95 6.77 -2.41 -13.70
N PHE A 96 7.93 -2.80 -13.19
CA PHE A 96 8.95 -1.88 -12.67
C PHE A 96 10.24 -1.84 -13.50
N GLY A 97 10.14 -2.11 -14.80
CA GLY A 97 11.28 -2.01 -15.72
C GLY A 97 12.40 -3.01 -15.43
N GLY A 98 12.07 -4.20 -14.95
CA GLY A 98 13.01 -5.28 -14.61
C GLY A 98 13.48 -5.28 -13.15
N SER A 99 13.07 -4.29 -12.34
CA SER A 99 13.43 -4.19 -10.93
C SER A 99 12.30 -4.71 -10.00
N LEU A 100 12.61 -4.85 -8.72
CA LEU A 100 11.62 -5.00 -7.66
C LEU A 100 11.16 -3.62 -7.12
N ALA A 101 10.16 -3.62 -6.24
CA ALA A 101 9.62 -2.38 -5.67
C ALA A 101 10.64 -1.61 -4.84
N GLN A 102 10.58 -0.27 -4.89
CA GLN A 102 11.32 0.61 -3.97
C GLN A 102 10.68 0.66 -2.59
N LYS A 103 9.35 0.62 -2.58
CA LYS A 103 8.54 0.63 -1.38
C LYS A 103 7.54 -0.51 -1.44
N VAL A 104 7.37 -1.23 -0.35
CA VAL A 104 6.32 -2.23 -0.18
C VAL A 104 5.46 -1.83 1.02
N ILE A 105 4.15 -1.74 0.82
CA ILE A 105 3.18 -1.57 1.90
C ILE A 105 2.39 -2.87 2.02
N ASP A 106 2.55 -3.59 3.11
CA ASP A 106 1.75 -4.78 3.39
C ASP A 106 0.53 -4.42 4.25
N ALA A 107 -0.65 -4.66 3.69
CA ALA A 107 -1.95 -4.45 4.33
C ALA A 107 -2.74 -5.77 4.48
N THR A 108 -2.07 -6.92 4.42
CA THR A 108 -2.73 -8.22 4.41
C THR A 108 -3.09 -8.74 5.79
N GLY A 109 -2.24 -8.48 6.80
CA GLY A 109 -2.32 -9.19 8.08
C GLY A 109 -2.17 -10.70 7.95
N ASN A 110 -1.54 -11.17 6.87
CA ASN A 110 -1.27 -12.58 6.60
C ASN A 110 0.22 -12.87 6.80
N GLN A 111 0.54 -13.78 7.71
CA GLN A 111 1.93 -14.09 8.07
C GLN A 111 2.80 -14.46 6.87
N HIS A 112 2.27 -15.30 5.97
CA HIS A 112 3.03 -15.75 4.79
C HIS A 112 3.34 -14.58 3.85
N ALA A 113 2.36 -13.74 3.55
CA ALA A 113 2.54 -12.56 2.71
C ALA A 113 3.55 -11.59 3.34
N MET A 114 3.39 -11.30 4.65
CA MET A 114 4.27 -10.39 5.38
C MET A 114 5.72 -10.91 5.44
N ASN A 115 5.92 -12.21 5.68
CA ASN A 115 7.25 -12.82 5.67
C ASN A 115 7.92 -12.75 4.29
N ASN A 116 7.13 -12.82 3.21
CA ASN A 116 7.65 -12.80 1.84
C ASN A 116 8.05 -11.39 1.36
N THR A 117 7.71 -10.32 2.07
CA THR A 117 7.97 -8.95 1.62
C THR A 117 9.44 -8.64 1.36
N VAL A 118 10.36 -9.29 2.08
CA VAL A 118 11.80 -9.15 1.86
C VAL A 118 12.24 -9.59 0.46
N ASN A 119 11.49 -10.51 -0.16
CA ASN A 119 11.75 -10.98 -1.52
C ASN A 119 11.21 -10.02 -2.59
N LEU A 120 10.25 -9.17 -2.25
CA LEU A 120 9.55 -8.26 -3.16
C LEU A 120 10.18 -6.87 -3.24
N ILE A 121 11.13 -6.60 -2.36
CA ILE A 121 11.81 -5.30 -2.24
C ILE A 121 13.17 -5.31 -2.93
N ARG A 122 13.54 -4.22 -3.59
CA ARG A 122 14.88 -4.04 -4.15
C ARG A 122 15.90 -3.63 -3.07
N HIS A 123 17.18 -3.60 -3.44
CA HIS A 123 18.25 -3.06 -2.58
C HIS A 123 17.95 -1.63 -2.12
N GLY A 124 18.17 -1.34 -0.85
CA GLY A 124 17.90 -0.04 -0.22
C GLY A 124 16.41 0.30 -0.05
N GLY A 125 15.52 -0.67 -0.30
CA GLY A 125 14.08 -0.42 -0.25
C GLY A 125 13.49 -0.42 1.16
N THR A 126 12.24 0.03 1.26
CA THR A 126 11.52 0.15 2.54
C THR A 126 10.24 -0.68 2.51
N VAL A 127 10.04 -1.50 3.54
CA VAL A 127 8.80 -2.26 3.78
C VAL A 127 8.05 -1.64 4.96
N VAL A 128 6.77 -1.36 4.78
CA VAL A 128 5.87 -0.88 5.85
C VAL A 128 4.77 -1.89 6.08
N PHE A 129 4.69 -2.41 7.30
CA PHE A 129 3.62 -3.30 7.73
C PHE A 129 2.48 -2.50 8.37
N VAL A 130 1.33 -2.48 7.71
CA VAL A 130 0.07 -1.91 8.22
C VAL A 130 -0.85 -3.03 8.67
N GLY A 131 -0.82 -4.15 7.96
CA GLY A 131 -1.50 -5.37 8.38
C GLY A 131 -0.96 -5.87 9.72
N LEU A 132 -1.85 -6.41 10.54
CA LEU A 132 -1.50 -6.97 11.84
C LEU A 132 -2.03 -8.40 11.95
N PHE A 133 -1.19 -9.32 12.39
CA PHE A 133 -1.59 -10.68 12.77
C PHE A 133 -1.05 -11.03 14.16
N LYS A 134 -1.62 -12.05 14.78
CA LYS A 134 -1.14 -12.55 16.07
C LYS A 134 -0.07 -13.61 15.82
N GLY A 135 1.19 -13.24 15.93
CA GLY A 135 2.31 -14.14 15.69
C GLY A 135 3.62 -13.38 15.48
N GLU A 136 4.60 -14.07 14.93
CA GLU A 136 5.95 -13.54 14.71
C GLU A 136 6.23 -13.43 13.21
N LEU A 137 6.92 -12.36 12.80
CA LEU A 137 7.48 -12.24 11.46
C LEU A 137 8.78 -13.03 11.37
N GLN A 138 8.94 -13.79 10.28
CA GLN A 138 10.11 -14.59 10.00
C GLN A 138 10.56 -14.35 8.56
N PHE A 139 11.78 -13.90 8.37
CA PHE A 139 12.36 -13.65 7.06
C PHE A 139 13.84 -14.05 7.03
N SER A 140 14.38 -14.22 5.82
CA SER A 140 15.79 -14.54 5.62
C SER A 140 16.67 -13.35 6.02
N ASP A 141 17.45 -13.50 7.10
CA ASP A 141 18.43 -12.48 7.50
C ASP A 141 19.46 -12.20 6.39
N PRO A 142 20.03 -13.21 5.68
CA PRO A 142 20.91 -12.92 4.54
C PRO A 142 20.29 -12.06 3.45
N GLU A 143 19.02 -12.28 3.11
CA GLU A 143 18.33 -11.45 2.09
C GLU A 143 18.01 -10.04 2.60
N PHE A 144 17.59 -9.93 3.85
CA PHE A 144 17.37 -8.65 4.51
C PHE A 144 18.64 -7.82 4.57
N HIS A 145 19.74 -8.43 5.02
CA HIS A 145 21.04 -7.77 5.16
C HIS A 145 21.64 -7.39 3.81
N LYS A 146 21.66 -8.34 2.84
CA LYS A 146 22.17 -8.11 1.48
C LYS A 146 21.50 -6.94 0.77
N LYS A 147 20.20 -6.78 0.99
CA LYS A 147 19.41 -5.72 0.35
C LYS A 147 19.43 -4.40 1.12
N GLU A 148 20.06 -4.33 2.28
CA GLU A 148 20.02 -3.13 3.18
C GLU A 148 18.59 -2.65 3.40
N THR A 149 17.66 -3.59 3.63
CA THR A 149 16.23 -3.34 3.71
C THR A 149 15.88 -2.60 4.99
N THR A 150 15.03 -1.58 4.88
CA THR A 150 14.37 -0.98 6.04
C THR A 150 12.98 -1.60 6.23
N MET A 151 12.68 -2.08 7.44
CA MET A 151 11.35 -2.59 7.81
C MET A 151 10.77 -1.78 8.95
N MET A 152 9.49 -1.42 8.87
CA MET A 152 8.81 -0.66 9.91
C MET A 152 7.33 -1.01 10.03
N GLY A 153 6.79 -0.89 11.23
CA GLY A 153 5.35 -0.97 11.48
C GLY A 153 4.67 0.38 11.27
N SER A 154 3.42 0.37 10.88
CA SER A 154 2.55 1.54 10.84
C SER A 154 1.26 1.24 11.59
N ARG A 155 0.80 2.17 12.43
CA ARG A 155 -0.41 2.02 13.24
C ARG A 155 -1.11 3.35 13.42
N ASN A 156 -2.44 3.33 13.37
CA ASN A 156 -3.27 4.51 13.57
C ASN A 156 -2.97 5.63 12.55
N ALA A 157 -3.32 6.84 12.90
CA ALA A 157 -3.11 8.04 12.11
C ALA A 157 -2.89 9.26 13.01
N THR A 158 -2.28 10.30 12.47
CA THR A 158 -2.09 11.58 13.14
C THR A 158 -3.04 12.63 12.54
N PRO A 159 -3.23 13.80 13.19
CA PRO A 159 -4.04 14.88 12.63
C PRO A 159 -3.63 15.30 11.22
N GLU A 160 -2.34 15.23 10.89
CA GLU A 160 -1.81 15.54 9.56
C GLU A 160 -2.33 14.56 8.50
N ASP A 161 -2.44 13.27 8.84
CA ASP A 161 -2.94 12.24 7.93
C ASP A 161 -4.41 12.45 7.63
N PHE A 162 -5.22 12.82 8.63
CA PHE A 162 -6.62 13.22 8.45
C PHE A 162 -6.77 14.46 7.57
N ALA A 163 -5.93 15.48 7.78
CA ALA A 163 -5.95 16.70 6.98
C ALA A 163 -5.62 16.41 5.52
N LYS A 164 -4.60 15.58 5.27
CA LYS A 164 -4.21 15.15 3.92
C LYS A 164 -5.36 14.41 3.21
N VAL A 165 -6.00 13.48 3.89
CA VAL A 165 -7.14 12.74 3.33
C VAL A 165 -8.29 13.68 2.98
N GLY A 166 -8.65 14.59 3.88
CA GLY A 166 -9.68 15.59 3.63
C GLY A 166 -9.38 16.46 2.39
N LEU A 167 -8.13 16.87 2.22
CA LEU A 167 -7.69 17.62 1.04
C LEU A 167 -7.80 16.80 -0.25
N LEU A 168 -7.30 15.55 -0.25
CA LEU A 168 -7.35 14.67 -1.42
C LEU A 168 -8.79 14.34 -1.84
N MET A 169 -9.69 14.17 -0.87
CA MET A 169 -11.12 13.98 -1.14
C MET A 169 -11.77 15.25 -1.73
N ALA A 170 -11.47 16.42 -1.16
CA ALA A 170 -11.98 17.69 -1.66
C ALA A 170 -11.50 18.01 -3.09
N GLU A 171 -10.29 17.59 -3.44
CA GLU A 171 -9.73 17.71 -4.79
C GLU A 171 -10.19 16.60 -5.75
N GLY A 172 -11.00 15.65 -5.30
CA GLY A 172 -11.45 14.51 -6.10
C GLY A 172 -10.35 13.53 -6.50
N LYS A 173 -9.19 13.57 -5.85
CA LYS A 173 -8.05 12.68 -6.11
C LYS A 173 -8.22 11.29 -5.52
N ILE A 174 -9.01 11.18 -4.46
CA ILE A 174 -9.46 9.92 -3.87
C ILE A 174 -10.96 9.99 -3.65
N THR A 175 -11.63 8.87 -3.88
CA THR A 175 -13.09 8.76 -3.76
C THR A 175 -13.47 7.66 -2.79
N ALA A 176 -14.66 7.77 -2.23
CA ALA A 176 -15.23 6.82 -1.27
C ALA A 176 -15.85 5.56 -1.92
N THR A 177 -15.50 5.23 -3.16
CA THR A 177 -16.14 4.12 -3.91
C THR A 177 -15.20 2.97 -4.13
#